data_6d9d8f18df4247e296d514cb4fef87ed
#
_entry.id   6d9d8f18df4247e296d514cb4fef87ed
#
_cell.length_a   1.000
_cell.length_b   1.000
_cell.length_c   1.000
_cell.angle_alpha   90.00
_cell.angle_beta   90.00
_cell.angle_gamma   90.00
#
_symmetry.space_group_name_H-M   'P 1'
#
loop_
_entity.id
_entity.type
_entity.pdbx_description
1 polymer ?
#
loop_
_entity_poly.entity_id
_entity_poly.type
_entity_poly.pdbx_seq_one_letter_code
_entity_poly.pdbx_strand_id
1 'polypeptide(L)'
;SVRDELTKADDGRQWRQLLVLDGNGETAAWTGDKNRTETTHLAERDLVLGGNMLAHANVPNVMRDRFHTLTQTSQRFELCLLDALVAGFEAGGDVRGTTSAMIKVVYPNALPLDLRVDDHPYPMTELQRLYDMTRDPEYRSFFDRLPTPDKPHQY
;
A
#
# COMPACT_ATOMS: atom_id res chain seq x y z
N SER A 1 3.89 -10.75 -21.07
CA SER A 1 4.14 -10.30 -19.69
C SER A 1 3.34 -11.15 -18.72
N VAL A 2 3.74 -11.16 -17.43
CA VAL A 2 2.99 -11.85 -16.36
C VAL A 2 1.52 -11.43 -16.33
N ARG A 3 1.24 -10.15 -16.51
CA ARG A 3 -0.14 -9.64 -16.64
C ARG A 3 -0.91 -10.37 -17.74
N ASP A 4 -0.33 -10.47 -18.94
CA ASP A 4 -1.01 -11.04 -20.11
C ASP A 4 -1.23 -12.54 -19.94
N GLU A 5 -0.32 -13.24 -19.30
CA GLU A 5 -0.47 -14.67 -18.98
C GLU A 5 -1.59 -14.90 -17.97
N LEU A 6 -1.60 -14.13 -16.86
CA LEU A 6 -2.63 -14.22 -15.83
C LEU A 6 -4.01 -13.86 -16.37
N THR A 7 -4.14 -12.77 -17.14
CA THR A 7 -5.43 -12.37 -17.69
C THR A 7 -5.92 -13.31 -18.78
N LYS A 8 -5.01 -13.90 -19.58
CA LYS A 8 -5.39 -14.88 -20.60
C LYS A 8 -5.89 -16.20 -19.98
N ALA A 9 -5.32 -16.59 -18.84
CA ALA A 9 -5.68 -17.83 -18.14
C ALA A 9 -6.97 -17.69 -17.31
N ASP A 10 -7.52 -16.50 -17.15
CA ASP A 10 -8.69 -16.21 -16.31
C ASP A 10 -9.91 -15.84 -17.16
N ASP A 11 -10.86 -16.74 -17.25
CA ASP A 11 -12.15 -16.49 -17.96
C ASP A 11 -12.98 -15.39 -17.29
N GLY A 12 -12.75 -15.14 -15.99
CA GLY A 12 -13.37 -14.08 -15.20
C GLY A 12 -12.66 -12.74 -15.23
N ARG A 13 -11.61 -12.55 -16.07
CA ARG A 13 -10.77 -11.34 -16.08
C ARG A 13 -11.54 -10.03 -16.21
N GLN A 14 -12.68 -10.04 -16.88
CA GLN A 14 -13.50 -8.83 -17.07
C GLN A 14 -14.15 -8.31 -15.78
N TRP A 15 -14.20 -9.14 -14.74
CA TRP A 15 -14.74 -8.78 -13.42
C TRP A 15 -13.64 -8.47 -12.39
N ARG A 16 -12.36 -8.54 -12.79
CA ARG A 16 -11.23 -8.44 -11.87
C ARG A 16 -10.36 -7.23 -12.14
N GLN A 17 -9.62 -6.86 -11.12
CA GLN A 17 -8.52 -5.91 -11.21
C GLN A 17 -7.24 -6.63 -10.76
N LEU A 18 -6.15 -6.41 -11.48
CA LEU A 18 -4.84 -6.97 -11.20
C LEU A 18 -3.81 -5.83 -11.21
N LEU A 19 -2.98 -5.78 -10.18
CA LEU A 19 -1.84 -4.90 -10.06
C LEU A 19 -0.60 -5.76 -9.87
N VAL A 20 0.45 -5.50 -10.62
CA VAL A 20 1.72 -6.23 -10.57
C VAL A 20 2.86 -5.24 -10.45
N LEU A 21 3.77 -5.49 -9.52
CA LEU A 21 5.04 -4.80 -9.38
C LEU A 21 6.11 -5.87 -9.17
N ASP A 22 7.16 -5.86 -9.97
CA ASP A 22 8.27 -6.81 -9.84
C ASP A 22 9.46 -6.24 -9.04
N GLY A 23 10.45 -7.10 -8.77
CA GLY A 23 11.65 -6.72 -8.03
C GLY A 23 12.59 -5.74 -8.76
N ASN A 24 12.34 -5.45 -10.04
CA ASN A 24 13.09 -4.47 -10.84
C ASN A 24 12.36 -3.13 -10.96
N GLY A 25 11.18 -3.00 -10.32
CA GLY A 25 10.34 -1.81 -10.39
C GLY A 25 9.48 -1.73 -11.65
N GLU A 26 9.43 -2.79 -12.47
CA GLU A 26 8.51 -2.84 -13.61
C GLU A 26 7.09 -3.12 -13.12
N THR A 27 6.13 -2.40 -13.69
CA THR A 27 4.73 -2.46 -13.28
C THR A 27 3.83 -2.87 -14.42
N ALA A 28 2.72 -3.51 -14.08
CA ALA A 28 1.63 -3.76 -15.01
C ALA A 28 0.31 -3.78 -14.27
N ALA A 29 -0.76 -3.37 -14.94
CA ALA A 29 -2.09 -3.39 -14.36
C ALA A 29 -3.14 -3.83 -15.37
N TRP A 30 -4.23 -4.34 -14.87
CA TRP A 30 -5.43 -4.70 -15.61
C TRP A 30 -6.67 -4.32 -14.82
N THR A 31 -7.64 -3.74 -15.49
CA THR A 31 -8.99 -3.53 -14.96
C THR A 31 -9.98 -4.01 -16.01
N GLY A 32 -10.79 -4.99 -15.66
CA GLY A 32 -11.79 -5.56 -16.56
C GLY A 32 -13.00 -4.65 -16.75
N ASP A 33 -13.58 -4.67 -17.93
CA ASP A 33 -14.69 -3.77 -18.36
C ASP A 33 -16.00 -4.01 -17.59
N LYS A 34 -16.13 -5.18 -16.93
CA LYS A 34 -17.29 -5.55 -16.10
C LYS A 34 -17.05 -5.31 -14.61
N ASN A 35 -15.98 -4.60 -14.27
CA ASN A 35 -15.74 -4.24 -12.88
C ASN A 35 -16.76 -3.19 -12.40
N ARG A 36 -16.75 -2.92 -11.09
CA ARG A 36 -17.64 -1.90 -10.49
C ARG A 36 -17.31 -0.51 -11.03
N THR A 37 -18.30 0.39 -10.97
CA THR A 37 -18.10 1.80 -11.29
C THR A 37 -16.95 2.42 -10.46
N GLU A 38 -16.32 3.45 -11.04
CA GLU A 38 -15.17 4.13 -10.44
C GLU A 38 -14.05 3.14 -10.05
N THR A 39 -13.72 2.26 -11.01
CA THR A 39 -12.57 1.36 -10.93
C THR A 39 -11.49 1.89 -11.85
N THR A 40 -10.30 2.11 -11.29
CA THR A 40 -9.18 2.66 -12.04
C THR A 40 -7.85 2.15 -11.50
N HIS A 41 -6.80 2.27 -12.32
CA HIS A 41 -5.43 1.97 -11.93
C HIS A 41 -4.45 2.98 -12.54
N LEU A 42 -3.29 3.08 -11.93
CA LEU A 42 -2.09 3.75 -12.44
C LEU A 42 -0.92 2.77 -12.36
N ALA A 43 -0.09 2.75 -13.39
CA ALA A 43 1.12 1.94 -13.43
C ALA A 43 2.27 2.83 -13.92
N GLU A 44 3.18 3.13 -13.03
CA GLU A 44 4.41 3.89 -13.25
C GLU A 44 5.58 3.04 -12.78
N ARG A 45 6.79 3.35 -13.21
CA ARG A 45 7.97 2.66 -12.68
C ARG A 45 8.02 2.79 -11.16
N ASP A 46 8.26 1.67 -10.48
CA ASP A 46 8.34 1.54 -9.02
C ASP A 46 7.04 1.85 -8.25
N LEU A 47 5.93 2.12 -8.95
CA LEU A 47 4.65 2.42 -8.32
C LEU A 47 3.47 1.87 -9.12
N VAL A 48 2.62 1.09 -8.48
CA VAL A 48 1.33 0.69 -9.03
C VAL A 48 0.22 0.97 -8.02
N LEU A 49 -0.83 1.61 -8.47
CA LEU A 49 -1.99 2.00 -7.69
C LEU A 49 -3.27 1.51 -8.35
N GLY A 50 -4.26 1.20 -7.56
CA GLY A 50 -5.57 0.86 -8.09
C GLY A 50 -6.61 0.75 -6.99
N GLY A 51 -7.85 0.86 -7.42
CA GLY A 51 -9.00 0.68 -6.55
C GLY A 51 -10.27 0.48 -7.36
N ASN A 52 -11.26 -0.04 -6.69
CA ASN A 52 -12.62 -0.18 -7.22
C ASN A 52 -13.61 0.36 -6.20
N MET A 53 -14.84 0.65 -6.65
CA MET A 53 -15.87 1.29 -5.82
C MET A 53 -15.39 2.59 -5.17
N LEU A 54 -14.50 3.30 -5.86
CA LEU A 54 -13.98 4.57 -5.39
C LEU A 54 -15.06 5.67 -5.49
N ALA A 55 -14.97 6.67 -4.63
CA ALA A 55 -15.83 7.84 -4.70
C ALA A 55 -15.60 8.63 -6.01
N HIS A 56 -14.34 8.64 -6.49
CA HIS A 56 -13.95 9.31 -7.73
C HIS A 56 -12.79 8.57 -8.40
N ALA A 57 -12.79 8.53 -9.73
CA ALA A 57 -11.67 7.97 -10.52
C ALA A 57 -10.32 8.67 -10.25
N ASN A 58 -10.33 9.85 -9.64
CA ASN A 58 -9.11 10.61 -9.31
C ASN A 58 -8.40 10.16 -8.02
N VAL A 59 -8.99 9.30 -7.21
CA VAL A 59 -8.38 8.87 -5.93
C VAL A 59 -6.95 8.34 -6.09
N PRO A 60 -6.63 7.45 -7.06
CA PRO A 60 -5.25 6.99 -7.26
C PRO A 60 -4.28 8.10 -7.70
N ASN A 61 -4.73 9.11 -8.43
CA ASN A 61 -3.89 10.27 -8.77
C ASN A 61 -3.49 11.06 -7.52
N VAL A 62 -4.43 11.30 -6.61
CA VAL A 62 -4.17 11.99 -5.33
C VAL A 62 -3.15 11.20 -4.51
N MET A 63 -3.30 9.87 -4.42
CA MET A 63 -2.35 9.00 -3.73
C MET A 63 -0.94 9.08 -4.36
N ARG A 64 -0.85 8.98 -5.69
CA ARG A 64 0.41 9.10 -6.44
C ARG A 64 1.10 10.43 -6.17
N ASP A 65 0.37 11.53 -6.33
CA ASP A 65 0.94 12.88 -6.18
C ASP A 65 1.44 13.12 -4.76
N ARG A 66 0.71 12.62 -3.76
CA ARG A 66 1.15 12.67 -2.37
C ARG A 66 2.40 11.84 -2.14
N PHE A 67 2.44 10.61 -2.64
CA PHE A 67 3.60 9.71 -2.54
C PHE A 67 4.85 10.35 -3.16
N HIS A 68 4.76 10.83 -4.40
CA HIS A 68 5.90 11.47 -5.09
C HIS A 68 6.37 12.74 -4.37
N THR A 69 5.46 13.57 -3.87
CA THR A 69 5.83 14.76 -3.11
C THR A 69 6.67 14.40 -1.89
N LEU A 70 6.27 13.38 -1.16
CA LEU A 70 6.95 12.99 0.08
C LEU A 70 8.26 12.26 -0.16
N THR A 71 8.35 11.41 -1.18
CA THR A 71 9.60 10.71 -1.53
C THR A 71 10.70 11.68 -1.94
N GLN A 72 10.37 12.87 -2.46
CA GLN A 72 11.34 13.93 -2.77
C GLN A 72 11.85 14.68 -1.53
N THR A 73 11.19 14.57 -0.38
CA THR A 73 11.52 15.31 0.84
C THR A 73 12.38 14.52 1.84
N SER A 74 12.96 13.41 1.43
CA SER A 74 13.72 12.50 2.30
C SER A 74 12.93 11.98 3.50
N GLN A 75 11.61 11.93 3.39
CA GLN A 75 10.76 11.27 4.37
C GLN A 75 11.03 9.76 4.41
N ARG A 76 10.69 9.16 5.52
CA ARG A 76 10.76 7.69 5.64
C ARG A 76 9.76 7.05 4.70
N PHE A 77 10.18 5.98 4.03
CA PHE A 77 9.38 5.31 3.00
C PHE A 77 7.99 4.87 3.51
N GLU A 78 7.96 4.32 4.73
CA GLU A 78 6.70 3.90 5.36
C GLU A 78 5.74 5.07 5.61
N LEU A 79 6.26 6.28 5.92
CA LEU A 79 5.42 7.49 6.03
C LEU A 79 4.89 7.94 4.68
N CYS A 80 5.70 7.83 3.62
CA CYS A 80 5.24 8.15 2.27
C CYS A 80 4.05 7.27 1.85
N LEU A 81 4.10 5.97 2.18
CA LEU A 81 3.01 5.04 1.91
C LEU A 81 1.77 5.34 2.77
N LEU A 82 1.97 5.57 4.07
CA LEU A 82 0.88 5.84 5.00
C LEU A 82 0.15 7.14 4.63
N ASP A 83 0.89 8.22 4.39
CA ASP A 83 0.33 9.50 3.99
C ASP A 83 -0.38 9.44 2.62
N ALA A 84 0.16 8.66 1.68
CA ALA A 84 -0.51 8.42 0.40
C ALA A 84 -1.85 7.67 0.58
N LEU A 85 -1.88 6.68 1.49
CA LEU A 85 -3.10 5.95 1.83
C LEU A 85 -4.14 6.89 2.48
N VAL A 86 -3.71 7.72 3.42
CA VAL A 86 -4.57 8.74 4.07
C VAL A 86 -5.11 9.74 3.04
N ALA A 87 -4.26 10.24 2.14
CA ALA A 87 -4.68 11.14 1.08
C ALA A 87 -5.74 10.52 0.14
N GLY A 88 -5.60 9.23 -0.19
CA GLY A 88 -6.61 8.49 -0.94
C GLY A 88 -7.94 8.36 -0.19
N PHE A 89 -7.89 8.09 1.10
CA PHE A 89 -9.07 8.05 1.97
C PHE A 89 -9.77 9.42 2.04
N GLU A 90 -9.02 10.50 2.26
CA GLU A 90 -9.53 11.88 2.31
C GLU A 90 -10.09 12.35 0.97
N ALA A 91 -9.57 11.85 -0.15
CA ALA A 91 -10.12 12.08 -1.49
C ALA A 91 -11.44 11.33 -1.76
N GLY A 92 -11.98 10.66 -0.74
CA GLY A 92 -13.28 9.98 -0.79
C GLY A 92 -13.19 8.45 -0.66
N GLY A 93 -12.02 7.84 -0.90
CA GLY A 93 -11.79 6.42 -0.71
C GLY A 93 -12.85 5.52 -1.34
N ASP A 94 -13.32 4.54 -0.59
CA ASP A 94 -14.41 3.62 -0.98
C ASP A 94 -15.78 4.23 -0.66
N VAL A 95 -16.69 4.24 -1.64
CA VAL A 95 -18.06 4.81 -1.48
C VAL A 95 -18.89 4.15 -0.37
N ARG A 96 -18.53 2.96 0.04
CA ARG A 96 -19.21 2.22 1.13
C ARG A 96 -18.74 2.65 2.51
N GLY A 97 -17.69 3.45 2.60
CA GLY A 97 -16.91 3.72 3.81
C GLY A 97 -15.78 2.73 3.97
N THR A 98 -14.84 3.05 4.85
CA THR A 98 -13.65 2.24 5.11
C THR A 98 -13.57 1.97 6.61
N THR A 99 -13.53 0.69 6.99
CA THR A 99 -13.35 0.24 8.39
C THR A 99 -12.04 -0.50 8.61
N SER A 100 -11.30 -0.78 7.55
CA SER A 100 -10.02 -1.50 7.61
C SER A 100 -8.94 -0.77 6.83
N ALA A 101 -7.70 -0.93 7.27
CA ALA A 101 -6.52 -0.39 6.59
C ALA A 101 -5.27 -1.19 6.96
N MET A 102 -4.30 -1.23 6.07
CA MET A 102 -3.01 -1.86 6.37
C MET A 102 -1.86 -1.17 5.66
N ILE A 103 -0.67 -1.33 6.24
CA ILE A 103 0.61 -1.02 5.61
C ILE A 103 1.57 -2.17 5.85
N LYS A 104 2.29 -2.57 4.81
CA LYS A 104 3.37 -3.56 4.91
C LYS A 104 4.60 -3.05 4.18
N VAL A 105 5.73 -3.04 4.87
CA VAL A 105 7.04 -2.69 4.30
C VAL A 105 8.02 -3.81 4.62
N VAL A 106 8.72 -4.29 3.60
CA VAL A 106 9.75 -5.31 3.74
C VAL A 106 11.11 -4.65 3.57
N TYR A 107 12.01 -4.92 4.49
CA TYR A 107 13.39 -4.41 4.48
C TYR A 107 14.36 -5.55 4.19
N PRO A 108 15.46 -5.31 3.46
CA PRO A 108 16.46 -6.36 3.18
C PRO A 108 17.06 -6.98 4.45
N ASN A 109 17.35 -6.15 5.46
CA ASN A 109 18.14 -6.53 6.64
C ASN A 109 17.47 -6.12 7.96
N ALA A 110 16.14 -6.02 7.97
CA ALA A 110 15.37 -5.74 9.18
C ALA A 110 14.04 -6.49 9.13
N LEU A 111 13.38 -6.58 10.29
CA LEU A 111 12.03 -7.12 10.36
C LEU A 111 11.06 -6.26 9.52
N PRO A 112 10.10 -6.88 8.85
CA PRO A 112 9.09 -6.15 8.11
C PRO A 112 8.23 -5.31 9.07
N LEU A 113 7.86 -4.13 8.63
CA LEU A 113 6.74 -3.40 9.22
C LEU A 113 5.44 -4.02 8.65
N ASP A 114 4.58 -4.51 9.50
CA ASP A 114 3.28 -5.08 9.12
C ASP A 114 2.25 -4.60 10.14
N LEU A 115 1.51 -3.56 9.77
CA LEU A 115 0.49 -2.94 10.61
C LEU A 115 -0.87 -3.09 9.95
N ARG A 116 -1.85 -3.48 10.75
CA ARG A 116 -3.16 -3.81 10.25
C ARG A 116 -4.26 -3.37 11.20
N VAL A 117 -5.30 -2.78 10.64
CA VAL A 117 -6.56 -2.47 11.29
C VAL A 117 -7.64 -3.24 10.55
N ASP A 118 -8.26 -4.23 11.20
CA ASP A 118 -9.25 -5.09 10.56
C ASP A 118 -10.66 -4.51 10.62
N ASP A 119 -11.01 -3.84 11.74
CA ASP A 119 -12.30 -3.18 11.91
C ASP A 119 -12.19 -2.05 12.93
N HIS A 120 -12.37 -0.82 12.47
CA HIS A 120 -12.36 0.39 13.32
C HIS A 120 -13.14 1.51 12.64
N PRO A 121 -13.92 2.33 13.38
CA PRO A 121 -14.66 3.45 12.78
C PRO A 121 -13.75 4.53 12.18
N TYR A 122 -12.49 4.62 12.62
CA TYR A 122 -11.47 5.55 12.12
C TYR A 122 -10.18 4.81 11.77
N PRO A 123 -10.16 3.97 10.70
CA PRO A 123 -9.05 3.05 10.45
C PRO A 123 -7.74 3.76 10.11
N MET A 124 -7.77 4.92 9.46
CA MET A 124 -6.57 5.69 9.13
C MET A 124 -5.91 6.27 10.39
N THR A 125 -6.71 6.83 11.31
CA THR A 125 -6.24 7.34 12.60
C THR A 125 -5.65 6.23 13.45
N GLU A 126 -6.29 5.06 13.48
CA GLU A 126 -5.80 3.90 14.21
C GLU A 126 -4.51 3.35 13.58
N LEU A 127 -4.42 3.26 12.27
CA LEU A 127 -3.21 2.84 11.58
C LEU A 127 -2.04 3.80 11.86
N GLN A 128 -2.29 5.12 11.88
CA GLN A 128 -1.29 6.12 12.27
C GLN A 128 -0.84 5.91 13.72
N ARG A 129 -1.78 5.70 14.65
CA ARG A 129 -1.45 5.42 16.06
C ARG A 129 -0.58 4.17 16.21
N LEU A 130 -0.90 3.09 15.47
CA LEU A 130 -0.09 1.87 15.45
C LEU A 130 1.31 2.14 14.89
N TYR A 131 1.42 2.94 13.84
CA TYR A 131 2.72 3.35 13.30
C TYR A 131 3.53 4.14 14.34
N ASP A 132 2.93 5.13 15.00
CA ASP A 132 3.61 5.95 16.02
C ASP A 132 4.10 5.08 17.19
N MET A 133 3.31 4.07 17.59
CA MET A 133 3.72 3.10 18.62
C MET A 133 4.99 2.34 18.23
N THR A 134 5.17 2.00 16.95
CA THR A 134 6.41 1.34 16.49
C THR A 134 7.63 2.26 16.57
N ARG A 135 7.44 3.56 16.80
CA ARG A 135 8.48 4.56 16.95
C ARG A 135 8.87 4.82 18.41
N ASP A 136 8.06 4.33 19.34
CA ASP A 136 8.36 4.44 20.77
C ASP A 136 9.72 3.78 21.08
N PRO A 137 10.62 4.45 21.83
CA PRO A 137 11.96 3.94 22.10
C PRO A 137 11.94 2.60 22.87
N GLU A 138 10.98 2.39 23.77
CA GLU A 138 10.87 1.14 24.54
C GLU A 138 10.44 0.00 23.61
N TYR A 139 9.41 0.21 22.80
CA TYR A 139 8.97 -0.76 21.80
C TYR A 139 10.11 -1.09 20.81
N ARG A 140 10.79 -0.10 20.27
CA ARG A 140 11.90 -0.28 19.33
C ARG A 140 13.07 -1.04 19.95
N SER A 141 13.41 -0.77 21.21
CA SER A 141 14.55 -1.41 21.88
C SER A 141 14.46 -2.93 21.89
N PHE A 142 13.25 -3.47 21.92
CA PHE A 142 13.04 -4.92 21.79
C PHE A 142 13.37 -5.42 20.37
N PHE A 143 12.82 -4.78 19.36
CA PHE A 143 13.02 -5.18 17.96
C PHE A 143 14.44 -4.96 17.48
N ASP A 144 15.10 -3.89 17.91
CA ASP A 144 16.48 -3.58 17.57
C ASP A 144 17.49 -4.63 18.09
N ARG A 145 17.07 -5.45 19.06
CA ARG A 145 17.86 -6.56 19.61
C ARG A 145 17.59 -7.91 18.95
N LEU A 146 16.56 -8.03 18.12
CA LEU A 146 16.25 -9.30 17.48
C LEU A 146 17.31 -9.66 16.44
N PRO A 147 17.66 -10.93 16.29
CA PRO A 147 18.60 -11.38 15.27
C PRO A 147 18.16 -10.98 13.86
N THR A 148 19.12 -10.53 13.07
CA THR A 148 18.94 -10.24 11.64
C THR A 148 19.94 -11.06 10.83
N PRO A 149 19.78 -11.19 9.49
CA PRO A 149 20.76 -11.87 8.64
C PRO A 149 22.18 -11.34 8.82
N ASP A 150 22.34 -10.02 8.99
CA ASP A 150 23.65 -9.37 9.18
C ASP A 150 24.15 -9.49 10.62
N LYS A 151 23.27 -9.75 11.58
CA LYS A 151 23.58 -9.86 13.02
C LYS A 151 22.88 -11.06 13.62
N PRO A 152 23.24 -12.30 13.24
CA PRO A 152 22.51 -13.51 13.61
C PRO A 152 22.65 -13.88 15.10
N HIS A 153 23.61 -13.31 15.81
CA HIS A 153 23.86 -13.57 17.24
C HIS A 153 23.56 -12.37 18.15
N GLN A 154 22.83 -11.38 17.62
CA GLN A 154 22.38 -10.24 18.42
C GLN A 154 21.29 -10.71 19.41
N TYR A 155 21.46 -10.32 20.70
CA TYR A 155 20.51 -10.66 21.76
C TYR A 155 20.41 -9.53 22.78
#